data_2bcb9a7304331c3db362370743c19e52
#
_entry.id   2bcb9a7304331c3db362370743c19e52
#
_cell.length_a   1.000
_cell.length_b   1.000
_cell.length_c   1.000
_cell.angle_alpha   90.00
_cell.angle_beta   90.00
_cell.angle_gamma   90.00
#
_symmetry.space_group_name_H-M   'P 1'
#
loop_
_entity.id
_entity.type
_entity.pdbx_description
1 polymer ?
#
loop_
_entity_poly.entity_id
_entity_poly.type
_entity_poly.pdbx_seq_one_letter_code
_entity_poly.pdbx_strand_id
1 'polypeptide(L)'
;MHGGASAKSYTGLVLTCVMTAIAVIYVGFAIYFESHFCFGTSIDGIAVGGSSVEKVEDAIRTEMKNYNLTVTAREDKNGTIAGSDIDMEPVFQGEIEKLLEEQNGFAWLILMFQKQEFELAKVVSYDEQKLDEAVRNLPCMKDQRTPVDATYSDYTRENGYALVPADYGTQVDTAKVRKAVSDAVLVLDETVDLEQSGCYLEPAIGDDDKDLLALIDALNQYVGVTITYDFGDDKEVLDGTTISTWLSEGTDEKVSIDEEEVLAFVKTLAKKYNTAYSPKELKTSYGTTVTITGGFYGWRIDNGGEVEQILADLKAGKDVEREPVYLTTANSHGEHDYGDSYVEINLTNQHLFLYKDGKLVVESDFVSGNLSKGHDTPTGAFGLTYKTMNAVLRGPDYETPVTYWMPFNGDVGMHDATWRNKFGGSIYKTSGSHGCINLPASAAKKIYETIDKGLSLIHISEPTR
;
A
#
# COMPACT_ATOMS: atom_id res chain seq x y z
N MET A 1 89.52 37.07 -85.34
CA MET A 1 89.61 36.53 -83.96
C MET A 1 89.18 37.58 -82.98
N HIS A 2 88.00 37.60 -82.52
CA HIS A 2 87.54 38.32 -81.34
C HIS A 2 86.06 37.97 -81.06
N GLY A 3 85.77 37.47 -79.92
CA GLY A 3 84.41 37.42 -79.54
C GLY A 3 84.00 36.15 -78.73
N GLY A 4 84.49 36.09 -77.49
CA GLY A 4 84.08 34.93 -76.63
C GLY A 4 84.11 35.14 -75.09
N ALA A 5 84.41 36.42 -74.69
CA ALA A 5 84.57 36.65 -73.23
C ALA A 5 83.49 37.49 -72.56
N SER A 6 82.46 38.02 -73.27
CA SER A 6 81.44 38.92 -72.69
C SER A 6 80.20 38.25 -72.14
N ALA A 7 79.73 37.12 -72.72
CA ALA A 7 78.43 36.50 -72.30
C ALA A 7 78.47 35.73 -70.95
N LYS A 8 79.62 35.10 -70.60
CA LYS A 8 79.82 34.41 -69.36
C LYS A 8 79.84 35.27 -68.11
N SER A 9 80.27 36.51 -68.24
CA SER A 9 80.38 37.50 -67.17
C SER A 9 78.99 38.02 -66.74
N TYR A 10 78.10 38.30 -67.71
CA TYR A 10 76.75 38.81 -67.44
C TYR A 10 75.87 37.77 -66.81
N THR A 11 75.96 36.51 -67.23
CA THR A 11 75.18 35.37 -66.62
C THR A 11 75.58 35.15 -65.15
N GLY A 12 76.88 35.24 -64.82
CA GLY A 12 77.37 35.16 -63.47
C GLY A 12 76.88 36.30 -62.56
N LEU A 13 76.93 37.57 -63.12
CA LEU A 13 76.44 38.72 -62.37
C LEU A 13 74.94 38.65 -62.11
N VAL A 14 74.12 38.24 -63.08
CA VAL A 14 72.67 38.07 -62.95
C VAL A 14 72.37 36.96 -61.94
N LEU A 15 73.07 35.81 -62.01
CA LEU A 15 72.91 34.75 -61.03
C LEU A 15 73.21 35.14 -59.58
N THR A 16 74.32 35.93 -59.43
CA THR A 16 74.68 36.46 -58.12
C THR A 16 73.65 37.43 -57.59
N CYS A 17 73.17 38.39 -58.44
CA CYS A 17 72.07 39.28 -58.03
C CYS A 17 70.80 38.56 -57.63
N VAL A 18 70.43 37.51 -58.40
CA VAL A 18 69.23 36.68 -58.08
C VAL A 18 69.45 35.92 -56.77
N MET A 19 70.61 35.30 -56.54
CA MET A 19 70.91 34.58 -55.31
C MET A 19 71.00 35.55 -54.12
N THR A 20 71.54 36.76 -54.30
CA THR A 20 71.55 37.80 -53.26
C THR A 20 70.12 38.24 -52.94
N ALA A 21 69.28 38.46 -53.94
CA ALA A 21 67.90 38.86 -53.75
C ALA A 21 67.09 37.74 -52.98
N ILE A 22 67.29 36.48 -53.36
CA ILE A 22 66.70 35.32 -52.64
C ILE A 22 67.20 35.28 -51.19
N ALA A 23 68.49 35.43 -50.95
CA ALA A 23 69.03 35.46 -49.59
C ALA A 23 68.49 36.62 -48.75
N VAL A 24 68.37 37.84 -49.35
CA VAL A 24 67.76 38.98 -48.66
C VAL A 24 66.30 38.72 -48.33
N ILE A 25 65.52 38.15 -49.24
CA ILE A 25 64.13 37.79 -49.00
C ILE A 25 64.01 36.68 -47.89
N TYR A 26 64.86 35.65 -47.94
CA TYR A 26 64.92 34.58 -46.98
C TYR A 26 65.23 35.11 -45.57
N VAL A 27 66.27 35.97 -45.42
CA VAL A 27 66.64 36.57 -44.14
C VAL A 27 65.55 37.56 -43.67
N GLY A 28 65.00 38.36 -44.62
CA GLY A 28 63.86 39.24 -44.30
C GLY A 28 62.67 38.53 -43.70
N PHE A 29 62.27 37.37 -44.25
CA PHE A 29 61.21 36.54 -43.68
C PHE A 29 61.67 35.91 -42.38
N ALA A 30 62.90 35.44 -42.24
CA ALA A 30 63.42 34.92 -40.99
C ALA A 30 63.32 35.95 -39.84
N ILE A 31 63.67 37.19 -40.08
CA ILE A 31 63.50 38.28 -39.10
C ILE A 31 62.03 38.61 -38.85
N TYR A 32 61.18 38.57 -39.87
CA TYR A 32 59.74 38.75 -39.71
C TYR A 32 59.16 37.75 -38.81
N PHE A 33 59.53 36.48 -38.95
CA PHE A 33 59.04 35.36 -38.14
C PHE A 33 59.65 35.28 -36.72
N GLU A 34 60.53 36.14 -36.32
CA GLU A 34 60.92 36.34 -34.91
C GLU A 34 59.83 37.00 -34.08
N SER A 35 58.90 37.73 -34.74
CA SER A 35 57.77 38.41 -34.10
C SER A 35 56.37 37.94 -34.62
N HIS A 36 56.33 36.98 -35.55
CA HIS A 36 55.14 36.46 -36.17
C HIS A 36 55.24 34.96 -36.32
N PHE A 37 54.10 34.24 -36.19
CA PHE A 37 54.04 32.80 -36.37
C PHE A 37 54.36 32.41 -37.82
N CYS A 38 55.09 31.32 -38.02
CA CYS A 38 55.42 30.82 -39.34
C CYS A 38 54.10 30.36 -40.06
N PHE A 39 54.19 30.47 -41.44
CA PHE A 39 53.07 29.97 -42.23
C PHE A 39 52.83 28.47 -41.96
N GLY A 40 51.58 28.06 -41.93
CA GLY A 40 51.19 26.68 -41.63
C GLY A 40 50.97 26.40 -40.12
N THR A 41 51.14 27.40 -39.25
CA THR A 41 50.87 27.29 -37.82
C THR A 41 49.37 27.49 -37.54
N SER A 42 48.80 26.63 -36.73
CA SER A 42 47.46 26.74 -36.10
C SER A 42 47.56 26.56 -34.59
N ILE A 43 46.76 27.31 -33.86
CA ILE A 43 46.62 27.23 -32.42
C ILE A 43 45.13 26.99 -32.12
N ASP A 44 44.79 25.90 -31.45
CA ASP A 44 43.43 25.48 -31.19
C ASP A 44 42.51 25.43 -32.43
N GLY A 45 43.07 25.03 -33.57
CA GLY A 45 42.37 24.99 -34.84
C GLY A 45 42.31 26.35 -35.58
N ILE A 46 42.69 27.46 -34.93
CA ILE A 46 42.73 28.79 -35.55
C ILE A 46 44.03 28.93 -36.38
N ALA A 47 43.93 29.22 -37.64
CA ALA A 47 45.10 29.46 -38.51
C ALA A 47 45.76 30.83 -38.17
N VAL A 48 46.96 30.79 -37.58
CA VAL A 48 47.66 31.95 -37.06
C VAL A 48 48.93 32.32 -37.85
N GLY A 49 49.22 31.61 -38.93
CA GLY A 49 50.40 31.83 -39.79
C GLY A 49 50.49 33.27 -40.30
N GLY A 50 51.61 33.93 -40.05
CA GLY A 50 51.82 35.35 -40.39
C GLY A 50 51.24 36.35 -39.40
N SER A 51 50.67 35.90 -38.26
CA SER A 51 50.09 36.76 -37.21
C SER A 51 51.11 37.05 -36.12
N SER A 52 51.03 38.22 -35.50
CA SER A 52 51.69 38.55 -34.24
C SER A 52 50.94 37.95 -33.05
N VAL A 53 51.58 37.88 -31.88
CA VAL A 53 50.93 37.41 -30.60
C VAL A 53 49.61 38.14 -30.36
N GLU A 54 49.62 39.50 -30.47
CA GLU A 54 48.44 40.35 -30.26
C GLU A 54 47.25 39.96 -31.18
N LYS A 55 47.54 39.67 -32.46
CA LYS A 55 46.50 39.21 -33.41
C LYS A 55 46.00 37.84 -33.12
N VAL A 56 46.84 36.94 -32.59
CA VAL A 56 46.42 35.58 -32.14
C VAL A 56 45.55 35.71 -30.93
N GLU A 57 45.92 36.51 -29.94
CA GLU A 57 45.08 36.77 -28.76
C GLU A 57 43.69 37.32 -29.15
N ASP A 58 43.64 38.31 -30.08
CA ASP A 58 42.38 38.89 -30.57
C ASP A 58 41.56 37.90 -31.32
N ALA A 59 42.14 36.95 -32.05
CA ALA A 59 41.44 35.88 -32.72
C ALA A 59 40.82 34.90 -31.69
N ILE A 60 41.59 34.55 -30.65
CA ILE A 60 41.11 33.70 -29.55
C ILE A 60 39.99 34.40 -28.76
N ARG A 61 40.14 35.70 -28.46
CA ARG A 61 39.05 36.49 -27.81
C ARG A 61 37.78 36.50 -28.65
N THR A 62 37.92 36.61 -29.97
CA THR A 62 36.76 36.57 -30.88
C THR A 62 36.07 35.22 -30.86
N GLU A 63 36.82 34.14 -30.85
CA GLU A 63 36.30 32.78 -30.77
C GLU A 63 35.54 32.56 -29.45
N MET A 64 36.11 33.04 -28.32
CA MET A 64 35.46 32.96 -27.03
C MET A 64 34.11 33.71 -26.96
N LYS A 65 34.00 34.87 -27.67
CA LYS A 65 32.71 35.59 -27.75
C LYS A 65 31.67 34.87 -28.58
N ASN A 66 32.08 34.00 -29.51
CA ASN A 66 31.21 33.16 -30.31
C ASN A 66 30.82 31.83 -29.59
N TYR A 67 31.43 31.53 -28.44
CA TYR A 67 31.07 30.39 -27.63
C TYR A 67 29.60 30.45 -27.24
N ASN A 68 28.90 29.30 -27.30
CA ASN A 68 27.52 29.15 -26.89
C ASN A 68 27.38 27.85 -26.11
N LEU A 69 26.95 27.97 -24.85
CA LEU A 69 26.57 26.85 -24.04
C LEU A 69 25.08 26.60 -24.20
N THR A 70 24.69 25.39 -24.63
CA THR A 70 23.31 24.94 -24.65
C THR A 70 22.99 24.26 -23.32
N VAL A 71 21.98 24.78 -22.62
CA VAL A 71 21.46 24.21 -21.37
C VAL A 71 20.21 23.40 -21.71
N THR A 72 20.25 22.09 -21.50
CA THR A 72 19.09 21.19 -21.68
C THR A 72 18.34 20.99 -20.39
N ALA A 73 17.01 21.04 -20.46
CA ALA A 73 16.14 21.00 -19.31
C ALA A 73 14.86 20.17 -19.57
N ARG A 74 14.18 19.75 -18.50
CA ARG A 74 12.89 19.05 -18.58
C ARG A 74 11.87 19.86 -19.40
N GLU A 75 10.95 19.18 -20.06
CA GLU A 75 9.85 19.77 -20.85
C GLU A 75 10.34 20.71 -21.96
N ASP A 76 11.51 20.41 -22.57
CA ASP A 76 12.10 21.21 -23.64
C ASP A 76 12.31 22.67 -23.28
N LYS A 77 12.35 23.02 -21.98
CA LYS A 77 12.66 24.37 -21.49
C LYS A 77 14.16 24.69 -21.61
N ASN A 78 14.74 24.32 -22.77
CA ASN A 78 16.14 24.54 -23.08
C ASN A 78 16.47 26.02 -23.21
N GLY A 79 17.72 26.37 -22.96
CA GLY A 79 18.21 27.72 -23.11
C GLY A 79 19.64 27.74 -23.64
N THR A 80 20.14 28.91 -23.95
CA THR A 80 21.53 29.12 -24.39
C THR A 80 22.14 30.27 -23.61
N ILE A 81 23.45 30.21 -23.35
CA ILE A 81 24.25 31.27 -22.76
C ILE A 81 25.41 31.51 -23.71
N ALA A 82 25.47 32.70 -24.32
CA ALA A 82 26.58 33.07 -25.18
C ALA A 82 27.75 33.58 -24.35
N GLY A 83 28.98 33.35 -24.81
CA GLY A 83 30.18 33.92 -24.18
C GLY A 83 30.15 35.45 -24.09
N SER A 84 29.49 36.08 -25.07
CA SER A 84 29.28 37.55 -25.06
C SER A 84 28.33 38.02 -23.96
N ASP A 85 27.37 37.16 -23.51
CA ASP A 85 26.41 37.53 -22.49
C ASP A 85 27.01 37.58 -21.10
N ILE A 86 28.14 36.89 -20.90
CA ILE A 86 28.86 36.77 -19.62
C ILE A 86 30.21 37.46 -19.61
N ASP A 87 30.50 38.30 -20.63
CA ASP A 87 31.83 38.94 -20.84
C ASP A 87 32.98 37.92 -20.72
N MET A 88 32.86 36.82 -21.46
CA MET A 88 33.85 35.76 -21.42
C MET A 88 35.13 36.17 -22.08
N GLU A 89 36.26 36.04 -21.39
CA GLU A 89 37.58 36.42 -21.87
C GLU A 89 38.59 35.29 -21.61
N PRO A 90 39.50 35.03 -22.55
CA PRO A 90 40.63 34.13 -22.30
C PRO A 90 41.63 34.77 -21.34
N VAL A 91 42.23 33.97 -20.50
CA VAL A 91 43.31 34.38 -19.60
C VAL A 91 44.63 33.87 -20.17
N PHE A 92 45.46 34.80 -20.71
CA PHE A 92 46.77 34.47 -21.22
C PHE A 92 47.81 34.62 -20.10
N GLN A 93 48.71 33.65 -19.94
CA GLN A 93 49.79 33.65 -18.96
C GLN A 93 51.19 33.61 -19.65
N GLY A 94 51.27 34.04 -20.92
CA GLY A 94 52.46 34.03 -21.71
C GLY A 94 52.70 32.78 -22.54
N GLU A 95 51.68 31.92 -22.69
CA GLU A 95 51.82 30.70 -23.46
C GLU A 95 52.01 30.94 -24.95
N ILE A 96 51.33 31.96 -25.49
CA ILE A 96 51.41 32.32 -26.91
C ILE A 96 52.80 32.90 -27.24
N GLU A 97 53.32 33.77 -26.37
CA GLU A 97 54.67 34.32 -26.47
C GLU A 97 55.70 33.18 -26.43
N LYS A 98 55.57 32.27 -25.50
CA LYS A 98 56.47 31.11 -25.37
C LYS A 98 56.46 30.23 -26.61
N LEU A 99 55.29 29.96 -27.21
CA LEU A 99 55.20 29.23 -28.48
C LEU A 99 55.92 29.97 -29.61
N LEU A 100 55.88 31.32 -29.66
CA LEU A 100 56.55 32.11 -30.62
C LEU A 100 58.10 32.13 -30.40
N GLU A 101 58.56 32.18 -29.13
CA GLU A 101 59.93 32.08 -28.75
C GLU A 101 60.59 30.72 -29.08
N GLU A 102 59.85 29.65 -28.96
CA GLU A 102 60.29 28.30 -29.31
C GLU A 102 60.33 28.04 -30.80
N GLN A 103 59.75 28.93 -31.62
CA GLN A 103 59.73 28.84 -33.06
C GLN A 103 61.10 29.22 -33.64
N ASN A 104 61.61 28.46 -34.63
CA ASN A 104 62.77 28.78 -35.35
C ASN A 104 62.42 29.59 -36.62
N GLY A 105 62.53 30.92 -36.59
CA GLY A 105 62.21 31.78 -37.71
C GLY A 105 63.01 31.50 -38.99
N PHE A 106 64.25 30.92 -38.90
CA PHE A 106 65.01 30.50 -40.04
C PHE A 106 64.51 29.25 -40.74
N ALA A 107 63.63 28.48 -40.08
CA ALA A 107 63.01 27.31 -40.67
C ALA A 107 61.73 27.66 -41.46
N TRP A 108 61.34 28.91 -41.58
CA TRP A 108 60.06 29.36 -42.16
C TRP A 108 59.72 28.72 -43.51
N LEU A 109 60.72 28.56 -44.40
CA LEU A 109 60.50 27.98 -45.74
C LEU A 109 60.12 26.49 -45.69
N ILE A 110 60.63 25.74 -44.70
CA ILE A 110 60.31 24.35 -44.50
C ILE A 110 58.94 24.23 -43.78
N LEU A 111 58.74 25.07 -42.77
CA LEU A 111 57.53 25.11 -41.97
C LEU A 111 56.27 25.53 -42.76
N MET A 112 56.46 26.34 -43.84
CA MET A 112 55.37 26.72 -44.74
C MET A 112 54.71 25.54 -45.42
N PHE A 113 55.41 24.41 -45.58
CA PHE A 113 54.88 23.16 -46.16
C PHE A 113 54.51 22.07 -45.10
N GLN A 114 54.68 22.40 -43.81
CA GLN A 114 54.35 21.49 -42.68
C GLN A 114 53.25 22.15 -41.86
N LYS A 115 52.19 21.37 -41.53
CA LYS A 115 51.20 21.82 -40.58
C LYS A 115 51.80 21.74 -39.18
N GLN A 116 51.72 22.81 -38.43
CA GLN A 116 52.06 22.87 -37.01
C GLN A 116 50.82 23.19 -36.22
N GLU A 117 50.33 22.24 -35.44
CA GLU A 117 49.14 22.35 -34.62
C GLU A 117 49.57 22.41 -33.15
N PHE A 118 49.14 23.44 -32.46
CA PHE A 118 49.38 23.64 -31.04
C PHE A 118 48.04 23.70 -30.32
N GLU A 119 47.95 23.10 -29.14
CA GLU A 119 46.83 23.21 -28.20
C GLU A 119 47.28 24.00 -26.98
N LEU A 120 46.55 25.04 -26.61
CA LEU A 120 46.77 25.81 -25.41
C LEU A 120 45.88 25.30 -24.27
N ALA A 121 46.40 25.33 -23.05
CA ALA A 121 45.55 25.15 -21.88
C ALA A 121 44.59 26.33 -21.80
N LYS A 122 43.34 26.13 -22.15
CA LYS A 122 42.31 27.18 -22.16
C LYS A 122 41.92 27.53 -20.74
N VAL A 123 42.36 28.68 -20.26
CA VAL A 123 41.91 29.29 -19.02
C VAL A 123 41.01 30.46 -19.40
N VAL A 124 39.75 30.36 -18.94
CA VAL A 124 38.75 31.40 -19.22
C VAL A 124 38.34 32.13 -17.94
N SER A 125 37.99 33.39 -18.07
CA SER A 125 37.31 34.18 -17.04
C SER A 125 36.02 34.74 -17.59
N TYR A 126 35.08 35.02 -16.72
CA TYR A 126 33.79 35.62 -17.05
C TYR A 126 33.33 36.54 -15.92
N ASP A 127 32.34 37.38 -16.20
CA ASP A 127 31.68 38.21 -15.17
C ASP A 127 30.65 37.37 -14.40
N GLU A 128 30.92 37.17 -13.11
CA GLU A 128 30.07 36.36 -12.20
C GLU A 128 28.63 36.91 -12.10
N GLN A 129 28.46 38.24 -12.13
CA GLN A 129 27.12 38.84 -12.01
C GLN A 129 26.32 38.65 -13.30
N LYS A 130 26.99 38.75 -14.44
CA LYS A 130 26.36 38.45 -15.74
C LYS A 130 26.01 36.99 -15.92
N LEU A 131 26.85 36.07 -15.42
CA LEU A 131 26.52 34.65 -15.38
C LEU A 131 25.27 34.39 -14.53
N ASP A 132 25.19 35.01 -13.35
CA ASP A 132 24.03 34.91 -12.48
C ASP A 132 22.76 35.45 -13.15
N GLU A 133 22.86 36.52 -13.92
CA GLU A 133 21.75 37.10 -14.68
C GLU A 133 21.35 36.19 -15.86
N ALA A 134 22.30 35.66 -16.60
CA ALA A 134 22.07 34.73 -17.70
C ALA A 134 21.36 33.46 -17.20
N VAL A 135 21.82 32.88 -16.09
CA VAL A 135 21.18 31.71 -15.46
C VAL A 135 19.74 32.02 -15.04
N ARG A 136 19.51 33.18 -14.37
CA ARG A 136 18.12 33.56 -13.97
C ARG A 136 17.20 33.76 -15.16
N ASN A 137 17.70 34.11 -16.32
CA ASN A 137 16.92 34.34 -17.54
C ASN A 137 16.66 33.06 -18.35
N LEU A 138 17.26 31.93 -18.00
CA LEU A 138 16.98 30.63 -18.66
C LEU A 138 15.49 30.31 -18.62
N PRO A 139 14.93 29.69 -19.67
CA PRO A 139 13.53 29.29 -19.72
C PRO A 139 13.14 28.34 -18.57
N CYS A 140 14.01 27.43 -18.17
CA CYS A 140 13.80 26.49 -17.09
C CYS A 140 13.65 27.14 -15.70
N MET A 141 14.07 28.41 -15.54
CA MET A 141 13.91 29.17 -14.30
C MET A 141 12.50 29.76 -14.15
N LYS A 142 11.67 29.69 -15.18
CA LYS A 142 10.30 30.24 -15.21
C LYS A 142 9.25 29.14 -15.13
N ASP A 143 8.12 29.47 -14.49
CA ASP A 143 6.95 28.58 -14.41
C ASP A 143 7.32 27.15 -13.95
N GLN A 144 8.06 27.07 -12.86
CA GLN A 144 8.52 25.82 -12.28
C GLN A 144 7.38 25.13 -11.54
N ARG A 145 7.30 23.79 -11.64
CA ARG A 145 6.39 22.94 -10.87
C ARG A 145 7.18 22.23 -9.78
N THR A 146 6.69 22.35 -8.53
CA THR A 146 7.25 21.63 -7.39
C THR A 146 6.99 20.13 -7.56
N PRO A 147 7.96 19.26 -7.23
CA PRO A 147 7.73 17.82 -7.22
C PRO A 147 6.64 17.45 -6.22
N VAL A 148 5.89 16.38 -6.53
CA VAL A 148 4.84 15.80 -5.67
C VAL A 148 5.19 14.34 -5.43
N ASP A 149 5.11 13.92 -4.19
CA ASP A 149 5.45 12.57 -3.77
C ASP A 149 4.51 11.52 -4.40
N ALA A 150 5.05 10.33 -4.65
CA ALA A 150 4.24 9.16 -4.93
C ALA A 150 3.34 8.83 -3.73
N THR A 151 2.17 8.28 -4.01
CA THR A 151 1.20 7.87 -2.99
C THR A 151 0.42 6.66 -3.49
N TYR A 152 -0.61 6.25 -2.76
CA TYR A 152 -1.53 5.20 -3.22
C TYR A 152 -2.91 5.79 -3.52
N SER A 153 -3.64 5.10 -4.41
CA SER A 153 -5.00 5.48 -4.81
C SER A 153 -6.02 5.12 -3.75
N ASP A 154 -7.23 5.69 -3.84
CA ASP A 154 -8.39 5.13 -3.17
C ASP A 154 -8.60 3.67 -3.61
N TYR A 155 -9.21 2.88 -2.72
CA TYR A 155 -9.58 1.51 -3.05
C TYR A 155 -10.61 1.45 -4.17
N THR A 156 -10.38 0.54 -5.11
CA THR A 156 -11.39 0.15 -6.11
C THR A 156 -11.52 -1.37 -6.16
N ARG A 157 -12.73 -1.86 -6.42
CA ARG A 157 -12.99 -3.31 -6.49
C ARG A 157 -12.20 -4.00 -7.61
N GLU A 158 -11.87 -3.28 -8.67
CA GLU A 158 -11.19 -3.82 -9.85
C GLU A 158 -9.67 -3.90 -9.63
N ASN A 159 -9.06 -2.89 -9.02
CA ASN A 159 -7.61 -2.75 -8.95
C ASN A 159 -7.06 -2.78 -7.50
N GLY A 160 -7.93 -2.82 -6.49
CA GLY A 160 -7.49 -2.63 -5.11
C GLY A 160 -6.94 -1.22 -4.88
N TYR A 161 -5.86 -1.14 -4.12
CA TYR A 161 -5.02 0.04 -3.98
C TYR A 161 -3.90 -0.01 -5.01
N ALA A 162 -3.66 1.07 -5.74
CA ALA A 162 -2.64 1.16 -6.78
C ALA A 162 -1.68 2.31 -6.49
N LEU A 163 -0.44 2.19 -6.97
CA LEU A 163 0.53 3.28 -6.93
C LEU A 163 0.02 4.46 -7.76
N VAL A 164 0.01 5.63 -7.16
CA VAL A 164 -0.10 6.92 -7.85
C VAL A 164 1.31 7.47 -7.99
N PRO A 165 1.87 7.51 -9.23
CA PRO A 165 3.25 7.91 -9.44
C PRO A 165 3.55 9.33 -8.97
N ALA A 166 4.79 9.57 -8.58
CA ALA A 166 5.30 10.90 -8.27
C ALA A 166 5.25 11.82 -9.51
N ASP A 167 4.96 13.09 -9.28
CA ASP A 167 5.27 14.12 -10.29
C ASP A 167 6.64 14.72 -9.95
N TYR A 168 7.64 14.41 -10.74
CA TYR A 168 9.00 14.92 -10.55
C TYR A 168 9.13 16.41 -10.82
N GLY A 169 8.09 17.06 -11.34
CA GLY A 169 8.07 18.50 -11.53
C GLY A 169 9.18 19.05 -12.42
N THR A 170 9.37 20.37 -12.36
CA THR A 170 10.42 21.07 -13.10
C THR A 170 11.18 22.06 -12.24
N GLN A 171 11.00 22.02 -10.92
CA GLN A 171 11.67 22.92 -10.00
C GLN A 171 13.15 22.57 -9.86
N VAL A 172 14.03 23.56 -10.06
CA VAL A 172 15.47 23.38 -9.95
C VAL A 172 16.04 24.04 -8.69
N ASP A 173 17.15 23.51 -8.22
CA ASP A 173 18.05 24.18 -7.27
C ASP A 173 18.92 25.20 -8.06
N THR A 174 18.63 26.47 -7.88
CA THR A 174 19.32 27.55 -8.57
C THR A 174 20.83 27.54 -8.35
N ALA A 175 21.28 27.15 -7.16
CA ALA A 175 22.71 27.08 -6.84
C ALA A 175 23.41 25.96 -7.61
N LYS A 176 22.73 24.80 -7.74
CA LYS A 176 23.24 23.69 -8.55
C LYS A 176 23.27 24.03 -10.04
N VAL A 177 22.21 24.67 -10.58
CA VAL A 177 22.17 25.11 -11.96
C VAL A 177 23.34 26.07 -12.24
N ARG A 178 23.51 27.08 -11.37
CA ARG A 178 24.61 28.01 -11.48
C ARG A 178 25.98 27.31 -11.51
N LYS A 179 26.16 26.36 -10.60
CA LYS A 179 27.39 25.57 -10.52
C LYS A 179 27.63 24.76 -11.79
N ALA A 180 26.62 24.03 -12.27
CA ALA A 180 26.72 23.20 -13.47
C ALA A 180 27.04 24.03 -14.71
N VAL A 181 26.40 25.21 -14.87
CA VAL A 181 26.68 26.14 -15.95
C VAL A 181 28.09 26.70 -15.83
N SER A 182 28.52 27.12 -14.63
CA SER A 182 29.87 27.61 -14.39
C SER A 182 30.94 26.57 -14.73
N ASP A 183 30.76 25.34 -14.24
CA ASP A 183 31.68 24.23 -14.50
C ASP A 183 31.82 23.97 -16.02
N ALA A 184 30.69 23.95 -16.77
CA ALA A 184 30.68 23.76 -18.21
C ALA A 184 31.37 24.91 -18.97
N VAL A 185 31.11 26.16 -18.57
CA VAL A 185 31.76 27.35 -19.16
C VAL A 185 33.26 27.29 -18.97
N LEU A 186 33.76 26.93 -17.78
CA LEU A 186 35.20 26.90 -17.48
C LEU A 186 35.96 25.87 -18.31
N VAL A 187 35.30 24.80 -18.76
CA VAL A 187 35.93 23.78 -19.62
C VAL A 187 35.51 23.88 -21.08
N LEU A 188 34.73 24.91 -21.42
CA LEU A 188 34.22 25.17 -22.77
C LEU A 188 33.34 24.05 -23.33
N ASP A 189 32.54 23.39 -22.49
CA ASP A 189 31.55 22.43 -22.95
C ASP A 189 30.51 23.16 -23.83
N GLU A 190 30.03 22.47 -24.86
CA GLU A 190 29.00 23.01 -25.75
C GLU A 190 27.59 22.78 -25.18
N THR A 191 27.44 21.84 -24.25
CA THR A 191 26.17 21.46 -23.68
C THR A 191 26.27 21.11 -22.18
N VAL A 192 25.24 21.46 -21.41
CA VAL A 192 25.05 20.99 -20.04
C VAL A 192 23.62 20.49 -19.88
N ASP A 193 23.49 19.29 -19.33
CA ASP A 193 22.22 18.67 -19.05
C ASP A 193 21.90 18.81 -17.56
N LEU A 194 20.80 19.53 -17.23
CA LEU A 194 20.42 19.80 -15.86
C LEU A 194 19.92 18.56 -15.14
N GLU A 195 19.37 17.56 -15.87
CA GLU A 195 18.96 16.27 -15.30
C GLU A 195 20.19 15.47 -14.84
N GLN A 196 21.15 15.29 -15.75
CA GLN A 196 22.38 14.55 -15.45
C GLN A 196 23.24 15.27 -14.39
N SER A 197 23.14 16.57 -14.33
CA SER A 197 23.85 17.40 -13.33
C SER A 197 23.16 17.41 -11.96
N GLY A 198 22.01 16.71 -11.80
CA GLY A 198 21.25 16.63 -10.55
C GLY A 198 20.74 17.98 -10.06
N CYS A 199 20.36 18.85 -10.99
CA CYS A 199 19.92 20.23 -10.69
C CYS A 199 18.46 20.30 -10.23
N TYR A 200 17.63 19.27 -10.45
CA TYR A 200 16.24 19.28 -10.07
C TYR A 200 16.04 18.94 -8.60
N LEU A 201 14.96 19.46 -8.02
CA LEU A 201 14.43 18.97 -6.77
C LEU A 201 13.71 17.65 -7.06
N GLU A 202 13.91 16.68 -6.20
CA GLU A 202 13.26 15.37 -6.31
C GLU A 202 12.13 15.26 -5.29
N PRO A 203 11.07 14.45 -5.55
CA PRO A 203 10.07 14.13 -4.54
C PRO A 203 10.74 13.38 -3.37
N ALA A 204 10.20 13.53 -2.17
CA ALA A 204 10.70 12.82 -0.99
C ALA A 204 10.40 11.33 -1.07
N ILE A 205 9.27 10.97 -1.71
CA ILE A 205 8.82 9.60 -1.95
C ILE A 205 8.73 9.40 -3.47
N GLY A 206 9.60 8.59 -4.02
CA GLY A 206 9.62 8.23 -5.45
C GLY A 206 8.78 6.98 -5.75
N ASP A 207 8.64 6.64 -7.03
CA ASP A 207 7.86 5.49 -7.51
C ASP A 207 8.42 4.13 -7.06
N ASP A 208 9.69 4.07 -6.71
CA ASP A 208 10.41 2.88 -6.24
C ASP A 208 10.60 2.86 -4.72
N ASP A 209 9.91 3.74 -3.99
CA ASP A 209 9.96 3.78 -2.53
C ASP A 209 9.45 2.47 -1.95
N LYS A 210 10.32 1.79 -1.20
CA LYS A 210 10.06 0.44 -0.69
C LYS A 210 9.00 0.40 0.40
N ASP A 211 8.89 1.47 1.20
CA ASP A 211 7.93 1.53 2.29
C ASP A 211 6.53 1.79 1.74
N LEU A 212 6.40 2.68 0.75
CA LEU A 212 5.14 2.92 0.04
C LEU A 212 4.66 1.65 -0.70
N LEU A 213 5.54 1.00 -1.46
CA LEU A 213 5.18 -0.22 -2.20
C LEU A 213 4.77 -1.35 -1.24
N ALA A 214 5.48 -1.50 -0.12
CA ALA A 214 5.14 -2.50 0.87
C ALA A 214 3.87 -2.16 1.67
N LEU A 215 3.49 -0.88 1.80
CA LEU A 215 2.20 -0.47 2.34
C LEU A 215 1.06 -0.83 1.38
N ILE A 216 1.21 -0.56 0.08
CA ILE A 216 0.25 -0.92 -0.96
C ILE A 216 0.02 -2.44 -0.97
N ASP A 217 1.09 -3.23 -0.91
CA ASP A 217 1.01 -4.69 -0.87
C ASP A 217 0.27 -5.17 0.38
N ALA A 218 0.55 -4.58 1.55
CA ALA A 218 -0.11 -4.91 2.80
C ALA A 218 -1.60 -4.56 2.77
N LEU A 219 -1.97 -3.37 2.28
CA LEU A 219 -3.37 -2.98 2.10
C LEU A 219 -4.11 -3.95 1.17
N ASN A 220 -3.49 -4.31 0.04
CA ASN A 220 -4.07 -5.24 -0.92
C ASN A 220 -4.19 -6.67 -0.38
N GLN A 221 -3.31 -7.09 0.52
CA GLN A 221 -3.44 -8.37 1.20
C GLN A 221 -4.74 -8.45 2.01
N TYR A 222 -5.10 -7.40 2.74
CA TYR A 222 -6.33 -7.35 3.54
C TYR A 222 -7.58 -7.30 2.65
N VAL A 223 -7.63 -6.39 1.68
CA VAL A 223 -8.82 -6.24 0.82
C VAL A 223 -8.99 -7.36 -0.20
N GLY A 224 -7.96 -8.17 -0.39
CA GLY A 224 -7.99 -9.37 -1.23
C GLY A 224 -8.73 -10.55 -0.58
N VAL A 225 -9.02 -10.47 0.75
CA VAL A 225 -9.72 -11.55 1.46
C VAL A 225 -11.21 -11.44 1.29
N THR A 226 -11.86 -12.59 1.05
CA THR A 226 -13.31 -12.74 1.06
C THR A 226 -13.71 -13.72 2.16
N ILE A 227 -14.58 -13.28 3.08
CA ILE A 227 -15.19 -14.14 4.10
C ILE A 227 -16.64 -14.36 3.70
N THR A 228 -17.00 -15.62 3.40
CA THR A 228 -18.37 -16.03 3.11
C THR A 228 -18.96 -16.69 4.35
N TYR A 229 -19.92 -16.03 4.98
CA TYR A 229 -20.65 -16.56 6.12
C TYR A 229 -21.76 -17.49 5.66
N ASP A 230 -21.82 -18.67 6.29
CA ASP A 230 -22.88 -19.65 6.09
C ASP A 230 -23.90 -19.56 7.23
N PHE A 231 -25.16 -19.27 6.88
CA PHE A 231 -26.31 -19.26 7.78
C PHE A 231 -27.36 -20.27 7.34
N GLY A 232 -26.92 -21.39 6.75
CA GLY A 232 -27.79 -22.42 6.17
C GLY A 232 -28.25 -22.05 4.76
N ASP A 233 -29.51 -21.64 4.61
CA ASP A 233 -30.05 -21.24 3.31
C ASP A 233 -29.56 -19.85 2.86
N ASP A 234 -29.11 -19.01 3.80
CA ASP A 234 -28.64 -17.66 3.57
C ASP A 234 -27.10 -17.58 3.63
N LYS A 235 -26.51 -16.72 2.82
CA LYS A 235 -25.08 -16.39 2.87
C LYS A 235 -24.87 -14.89 2.94
N GLU A 236 -23.85 -14.47 3.68
CA GLU A 236 -23.37 -13.10 3.72
C GLU A 236 -21.90 -13.05 3.30
N VAL A 237 -21.53 -12.03 2.55
CA VAL A 237 -20.18 -11.89 2.05
C VAL A 237 -19.56 -10.62 2.59
N LEU A 238 -18.43 -10.77 3.28
CA LEU A 238 -17.54 -9.69 3.64
C LEU A 238 -16.40 -9.66 2.62
N ASP A 239 -16.33 -8.58 1.82
CA ASP A 239 -15.32 -8.41 0.77
C ASP A 239 -14.50 -7.14 0.95
N GLY A 240 -13.51 -6.94 0.06
CA GLY A 240 -12.62 -5.79 0.06
C GLY A 240 -13.33 -4.44 0.07
N THR A 241 -14.57 -4.36 -0.44
CA THR A 241 -15.33 -3.10 -0.43
C THR A 241 -15.66 -2.64 0.98
N THR A 242 -16.03 -3.58 1.84
CA THR A 242 -16.29 -3.30 3.26
C THR A 242 -14.96 -3.21 4.02
N ILE A 243 -14.04 -4.15 3.80
CA ILE A 243 -12.75 -4.21 4.50
C ILE A 243 -11.96 -2.92 4.29
N SER A 244 -11.94 -2.35 3.07
CA SER A 244 -11.20 -1.11 2.77
C SER A 244 -11.64 0.08 3.63
N THR A 245 -12.88 0.11 4.11
CA THR A 245 -13.37 1.18 4.98
C THR A 245 -12.84 1.11 6.41
N TRP A 246 -12.22 0.00 6.79
CA TRP A 246 -11.66 -0.26 8.11
C TRP A 246 -10.15 -0.01 8.19
N LEU A 247 -9.50 0.12 7.01
CA LEU A 247 -8.05 0.18 6.93
C LEU A 247 -7.54 1.64 6.99
N SER A 248 -6.42 1.81 7.68
CA SER A 248 -5.64 3.05 7.72
C SER A 248 -4.16 2.74 7.84
N GLU A 249 -3.31 3.74 7.60
CA GLU A 249 -1.88 3.61 7.88
C GLU A 249 -1.64 3.42 9.38
N GLY A 250 -0.86 2.42 9.72
CA GLY A 250 -0.46 2.13 11.09
C GLY A 250 0.81 2.87 11.50
N THR A 251 1.00 3.04 12.79
CA THR A 251 2.24 3.62 13.35
C THR A 251 3.34 2.59 13.57
N ASP A 252 2.97 1.42 14.09
CA ASP A 252 3.90 0.33 14.40
C ASP A 252 3.80 -0.82 13.38
N GLU A 253 2.58 -1.11 12.94
CA GLU A 253 2.30 -2.00 11.80
C GLU A 253 1.99 -1.14 10.58
N LYS A 254 2.32 -1.64 9.36
CA LYS A 254 2.09 -0.89 8.13
C LYS A 254 0.62 -0.51 7.92
N VAL A 255 -0.30 -1.40 8.34
CA VAL A 255 -1.75 -1.21 8.21
C VAL A 255 -2.39 -1.37 9.58
N SER A 256 -3.26 -0.44 9.95
CA SER A 256 -4.12 -0.50 11.12
C SER A 256 -5.56 -0.83 10.69
N ILE A 257 -6.25 -1.64 11.49
CA ILE A 257 -7.65 -2.00 11.28
C ILE A 257 -8.49 -1.36 12.40
N ASP A 258 -9.56 -0.69 12.03
CA ASP A 258 -10.52 -0.13 12.99
C ASP A 258 -11.44 -1.25 13.53
N GLU A 259 -11.13 -1.74 14.73
CA GLU A 259 -11.88 -2.81 15.38
C GLU A 259 -13.31 -2.39 15.77
N GLU A 260 -13.58 -1.09 15.94
CA GLU A 260 -14.94 -0.59 16.23
C GLU A 260 -15.83 -0.77 15.00
N GLU A 261 -15.32 -0.51 13.81
CA GLU A 261 -16.02 -0.74 12.54
C GLU A 261 -16.20 -2.24 12.27
N VAL A 262 -15.20 -3.08 12.56
CA VAL A 262 -15.34 -4.54 12.50
C VAL A 262 -16.46 -5.00 13.43
N LEU A 263 -16.49 -4.50 14.68
CA LEU A 263 -17.55 -4.81 15.65
C LEU A 263 -18.92 -4.31 15.16
N ALA A 264 -18.98 -3.15 14.53
CA ALA A 264 -20.23 -2.63 13.95
C ALA A 264 -20.77 -3.56 12.87
N PHE A 265 -19.92 -4.06 11.98
CA PHE A 265 -20.29 -5.07 10.99
C PHE A 265 -20.82 -6.36 11.65
N VAL A 266 -20.11 -6.92 12.64
CA VAL A 266 -20.53 -8.13 13.39
C VAL A 266 -21.91 -7.91 14.03
N LYS A 267 -22.16 -6.73 14.60
CA LYS A 267 -23.48 -6.39 15.15
C LYS A 267 -24.59 -6.39 14.09
N THR A 268 -24.29 -6.06 12.83
CA THR A 268 -25.29 -6.17 11.75
C THR A 268 -25.65 -7.61 11.47
N LEU A 269 -24.67 -8.52 11.44
CA LEU A 269 -24.90 -9.96 11.33
C LEU A 269 -25.71 -10.48 12.52
N ALA A 270 -25.30 -10.10 13.74
CA ALA A 270 -26.00 -10.50 14.95
C ALA A 270 -27.46 -10.03 14.97
N LYS A 271 -27.71 -8.81 14.53
CA LYS A 271 -29.09 -8.27 14.43
C LYS A 271 -29.94 -9.06 13.43
N LYS A 272 -29.36 -9.54 12.34
CA LYS A 272 -30.06 -10.26 11.28
C LYS A 272 -30.28 -11.74 11.60
N TYR A 273 -29.28 -12.39 12.21
CA TYR A 273 -29.24 -13.85 12.31
C TYR A 273 -29.38 -14.41 13.72
N ASN A 274 -29.28 -13.59 14.77
CA ASN A 274 -29.54 -14.09 16.11
C ASN A 274 -31.01 -14.42 16.30
N THR A 275 -31.28 -15.64 16.75
CA THR A 275 -32.63 -16.12 17.08
C THR A 275 -32.84 -16.38 18.57
N ALA A 276 -31.75 -16.36 19.35
CA ALA A 276 -31.84 -16.43 20.80
C ALA A 276 -32.67 -15.26 21.36
N TYR A 277 -33.50 -15.51 22.34
CA TYR A 277 -34.44 -14.55 22.96
C TYR A 277 -35.60 -14.07 22.05
N SER A 278 -35.63 -14.49 20.79
CA SER A 278 -36.72 -14.14 19.87
C SER A 278 -37.93 -15.02 20.09
N PRO A 279 -39.15 -14.51 19.88
CA PRO A 279 -40.36 -15.33 19.89
C PRO A 279 -40.26 -16.45 18.86
N LYS A 280 -40.78 -17.64 19.22
CA LYS A 280 -40.78 -18.82 18.35
C LYS A 280 -42.22 -19.32 18.16
N GLU A 281 -42.58 -19.67 16.93
CA GLU A 281 -43.85 -20.30 16.67
C GLU A 281 -43.73 -21.82 16.73
N LEU A 282 -44.63 -22.46 17.44
CA LEU A 282 -44.72 -23.91 17.54
C LEU A 282 -46.15 -24.35 17.22
N LYS A 283 -46.29 -25.27 16.28
CA LYS A 283 -47.50 -26.06 16.14
C LYS A 283 -47.43 -27.21 17.15
N THR A 284 -48.21 -27.10 18.22
CA THR A 284 -48.20 -28.06 19.31
C THR A 284 -48.65 -29.44 18.86
N SER A 285 -48.32 -30.49 19.66
CA SER A 285 -48.79 -31.84 19.46
C SER A 285 -50.29 -31.97 19.53
N TYR A 286 -50.98 -30.99 20.12
CA TYR A 286 -52.47 -30.90 20.14
C TYR A 286 -53.04 -30.17 18.92
N GLY A 287 -52.21 -29.74 17.98
CA GLY A 287 -52.61 -29.09 16.73
C GLY A 287 -52.87 -27.59 16.80
N THR A 288 -52.65 -26.95 17.94
CA THR A 288 -52.76 -25.51 18.13
C THR A 288 -51.41 -24.85 17.82
N THR A 289 -51.39 -23.73 17.09
CA THR A 289 -50.17 -22.91 16.95
C THR A 289 -50.07 -21.93 18.11
N VAL A 290 -48.93 -21.88 18.76
CA VAL A 290 -48.65 -20.98 19.88
C VAL A 290 -47.33 -20.21 19.62
N THR A 291 -47.30 -18.95 20.07
CA THR A 291 -46.09 -18.15 20.07
C THR A 291 -45.40 -18.26 21.44
N ILE A 292 -44.21 -18.81 21.45
CA ILE A 292 -43.42 -19.02 22.67
C ILE A 292 -42.53 -17.79 22.85
N THR A 293 -42.70 -17.12 23.97
CA THR A 293 -41.87 -16.00 24.39
C THR A 293 -41.06 -16.37 25.62
N GLY A 294 -39.83 -15.84 25.73
CA GLY A 294 -38.92 -16.16 26.84
C GLY A 294 -38.00 -17.36 26.54
N GLY A 295 -37.13 -17.65 27.48
CA GLY A 295 -36.02 -18.58 27.29
C GLY A 295 -34.85 -17.94 26.52
N PHE A 296 -33.81 -18.72 26.29
CA PHE A 296 -32.58 -18.25 25.67
C PHE A 296 -32.07 -19.20 24.56
N TYR A 297 -32.90 -20.13 24.11
CA TYR A 297 -32.55 -21.02 23.01
C TYR A 297 -32.50 -20.28 21.68
N GLY A 298 -31.51 -20.59 20.90
CA GLY A 298 -31.34 -20.04 19.57
C GLY A 298 -29.89 -19.76 19.21
N TRP A 299 -29.68 -19.32 17.98
CA TRP A 299 -28.42 -18.84 17.50
C TRP A 299 -28.06 -17.49 18.14
N ARG A 300 -26.85 -17.38 18.62
CA ARG A 300 -26.32 -16.13 19.16
C ARG A 300 -24.85 -16.00 18.82
N ILE A 301 -24.52 -15.05 17.98
CA ILE A 301 -23.14 -14.74 17.59
C ILE A 301 -22.38 -14.20 18.83
N ASP A 302 -21.16 -14.68 19.02
CA ASP A 302 -20.18 -14.10 19.94
C ASP A 302 -19.52 -12.90 19.28
N ASN A 303 -20.00 -11.72 19.55
CA ASN A 303 -19.50 -10.51 18.90
C ASN A 303 -17.99 -10.30 19.10
N GLY A 304 -17.46 -10.59 20.30
CA GLY A 304 -16.03 -10.44 20.58
C GLY A 304 -15.20 -11.51 19.88
N GLY A 305 -15.62 -12.78 20.03
CA GLY A 305 -14.95 -13.90 19.37
C GLY A 305 -14.99 -13.80 17.85
N GLU A 306 -16.07 -13.25 17.27
CA GLU A 306 -16.17 -13.06 15.83
C GLU A 306 -15.26 -11.94 15.33
N VAL A 307 -15.12 -10.83 16.07
CA VAL A 307 -14.14 -9.79 15.74
C VAL A 307 -12.72 -10.38 15.72
N GLU A 308 -12.33 -11.12 16.76
CA GLU A 308 -11.02 -11.78 16.82
C GLU A 308 -10.81 -12.74 15.64
N GLN A 309 -11.84 -13.47 15.25
CA GLN A 309 -11.78 -14.41 14.13
C GLN A 309 -11.66 -13.69 12.78
N ILE A 310 -12.41 -12.60 12.55
CA ILE A 310 -12.26 -11.77 11.35
C ILE A 310 -10.82 -11.25 11.23
N LEU A 311 -10.27 -10.67 12.30
CA LEU A 311 -8.90 -10.16 12.30
C LEU A 311 -7.87 -11.26 11.99
N ALA A 312 -8.09 -12.47 12.50
CA ALA A 312 -7.26 -13.63 12.21
C ALA A 312 -7.37 -14.07 10.73
N ASP A 313 -8.56 -14.10 10.16
CA ASP A 313 -8.82 -14.47 8.77
C ASP A 313 -8.18 -13.44 7.81
N LEU A 314 -8.35 -12.15 8.09
CA LEU A 314 -7.73 -11.06 7.32
C LEU A 314 -6.19 -11.16 7.36
N LYS A 315 -5.62 -11.42 8.53
CA LYS A 315 -4.18 -11.61 8.69
C LYS A 315 -3.66 -12.85 7.96
N ALA A 316 -4.46 -13.90 7.85
CA ALA A 316 -4.11 -15.10 7.09
C ALA A 316 -4.07 -14.87 5.58
N GLY A 317 -4.76 -13.83 5.06
CA GLY A 317 -4.73 -13.42 3.65
C GLY A 317 -5.34 -14.45 2.70
N LYS A 318 -6.38 -15.18 3.13
CA LYS A 318 -7.02 -16.24 2.33
C LYS A 318 -8.52 -16.18 2.46
N ASP A 319 -9.19 -16.45 1.36
CA ASP A 319 -10.64 -16.62 1.36
C ASP A 319 -11.06 -17.76 2.28
N VAL A 320 -12.17 -17.56 2.98
CA VAL A 320 -12.75 -18.54 3.89
C VAL A 320 -14.26 -18.56 3.76
N GLU A 321 -14.83 -19.75 3.82
CA GLU A 321 -16.28 -19.98 3.97
C GLU A 321 -16.50 -20.69 5.31
N ARG A 322 -17.30 -20.08 6.19
CA ARG A 322 -17.54 -20.59 7.54
C ARG A 322 -18.81 -20.02 8.16
N GLU A 323 -19.29 -20.68 9.21
CA GLU A 323 -20.21 -20.05 10.13
C GLU A 323 -19.50 -19.00 11.01
N PRO A 324 -20.23 -18.01 11.56
CA PRO A 324 -19.67 -17.12 12.57
C PRO A 324 -19.36 -17.85 13.88
N VAL A 325 -18.56 -17.23 14.74
CA VAL A 325 -18.33 -17.73 16.10
C VAL A 325 -19.58 -17.50 16.92
N TYR A 326 -20.11 -18.58 17.53
CA TYR A 326 -21.34 -18.52 18.29
C TYR A 326 -21.12 -18.66 19.79
N LEU A 327 -21.84 -17.88 20.60
CA LEU A 327 -22.03 -18.11 22.04
C LEU A 327 -23.02 -19.28 22.29
N THR A 328 -24.09 -19.33 21.50
CA THR A 328 -25.07 -20.41 21.53
C THR A 328 -25.49 -20.80 20.13
N THR A 329 -25.75 -22.08 19.94
CA THR A 329 -26.19 -22.65 18.67
C THR A 329 -27.61 -23.20 18.81
N ALA A 330 -28.28 -23.46 17.70
CA ALA A 330 -29.56 -24.11 17.62
C ALA A 330 -29.49 -25.34 16.70
N ASN A 331 -30.59 -26.12 16.62
CA ASN A 331 -30.59 -27.34 15.84
C ASN A 331 -30.71 -27.13 14.33
N SER A 332 -31.20 -25.98 13.90
CA SER A 332 -31.42 -25.65 12.49
C SER A 332 -31.28 -24.18 12.26
N HIS A 333 -30.87 -23.81 11.06
CA HIS A 333 -31.08 -22.44 10.51
C HIS A 333 -32.49 -22.39 9.87
N GLY A 334 -33.03 -21.21 9.70
CA GLY A 334 -34.33 -20.99 9.08
C GLY A 334 -35.46 -20.69 10.08
N GLU A 335 -36.70 -20.83 9.62
CA GLU A 335 -37.91 -20.35 10.32
C GLU A 335 -38.10 -20.99 11.70
N HIS A 336 -37.71 -22.26 11.86
CA HIS A 336 -37.84 -23.04 13.11
C HIS A 336 -36.46 -23.51 13.56
N ASP A 337 -35.76 -22.68 14.31
CA ASP A 337 -34.39 -22.97 14.76
C ASP A 337 -34.29 -24.17 15.71
N TYR A 338 -35.41 -24.61 16.34
CA TYR A 338 -35.48 -25.83 17.14
C TYR A 338 -35.44 -27.12 16.30
N GLY A 339 -35.64 -27.03 14.98
CA GLY A 339 -35.61 -28.15 14.05
C GLY A 339 -36.66 -29.25 14.36
N ASP A 340 -36.40 -30.44 13.83
CA ASP A 340 -37.32 -31.59 13.95
C ASP A 340 -37.05 -32.47 15.19
N SER A 341 -36.10 -32.13 16.01
CA SER A 341 -35.74 -32.83 17.25
C SER A 341 -35.87 -31.90 18.45
N TYR A 342 -36.89 -32.07 19.26
CA TYR A 342 -37.16 -31.21 20.42
C TYR A 342 -38.01 -31.89 21.46
N VAL A 343 -38.06 -31.32 22.68
CA VAL A 343 -38.99 -31.71 23.73
C VAL A 343 -40.05 -30.64 23.88
N GLU A 344 -41.29 -30.94 23.59
CA GLU A 344 -42.46 -30.14 23.89
C GLU A 344 -42.96 -30.44 25.31
N ILE A 345 -43.03 -29.42 26.18
CA ILE A 345 -43.46 -29.54 27.57
C ILE A 345 -44.69 -28.68 27.77
N ASN A 346 -45.89 -29.32 27.72
CA ASN A 346 -47.14 -28.63 27.89
C ASN A 346 -47.50 -28.50 29.38
N LEU A 347 -47.23 -27.32 29.93
CA LEU A 347 -47.44 -27.02 31.36
C LEU A 347 -48.93 -26.96 31.74
N THR A 348 -49.82 -26.65 30.82
CA THR A 348 -51.27 -26.61 31.05
C THR A 348 -51.83 -28.02 31.17
N ASN A 349 -51.46 -28.89 30.24
CA ASN A 349 -51.92 -30.28 30.20
C ASN A 349 -51.06 -31.22 31.04
N GLN A 350 -49.90 -30.73 31.54
CA GLN A 350 -48.94 -31.53 32.31
C GLN A 350 -48.49 -32.79 31.55
N HIS A 351 -48.27 -32.63 30.22
CA HIS A 351 -47.90 -33.72 29.33
C HIS A 351 -46.71 -33.27 28.45
N LEU A 352 -45.77 -34.19 28.24
CA LEU A 352 -44.51 -33.97 27.50
C LEU A 352 -44.51 -34.86 26.26
N PHE A 353 -44.00 -34.32 25.16
CA PHE A 353 -43.69 -35.02 23.92
C PHE A 353 -42.24 -34.83 23.56
N LEU A 354 -41.53 -35.92 23.25
CA LEU A 354 -40.15 -35.86 22.70
C LEU A 354 -40.19 -36.30 21.24
N TYR A 355 -39.80 -35.41 20.37
CA TYR A 355 -39.58 -35.68 18.96
C TYR A 355 -38.09 -35.87 18.67
N LYS A 356 -37.77 -36.85 17.81
CA LYS A 356 -36.45 -37.09 17.23
C LYS A 356 -36.62 -37.26 15.73
N ASP A 357 -35.96 -36.42 14.95
CA ASP A 357 -36.05 -36.41 13.48
C ASP A 357 -37.51 -36.42 12.96
N GLY A 358 -38.35 -35.54 13.54
CA GLY A 358 -39.77 -35.41 13.23
C GLY A 358 -40.67 -36.54 13.72
N LYS A 359 -40.15 -37.56 14.43
CA LYS A 359 -40.90 -38.70 14.92
C LYS A 359 -41.10 -38.64 16.44
N LEU A 360 -42.31 -38.87 16.90
CA LEU A 360 -42.60 -39.01 18.32
C LEU A 360 -41.93 -40.27 18.90
N VAL A 361 -41.03 -40.07 19.86
CA VAL A 361 -40.24 -41.14 20.50
C VAL A 361 -40.73 -41.46 21.92
N VAL A 362 -41.12 -40.40 22.66
CA VAL A 362 -41.62 -40.51 24.04
C VAL A 362 -42.75 -39.52 24.23
N GLU A 363 -43.81 -39.99 24.90
CA GLU A 363 -44.82 -39.13 25.52
C GLU A 363 -44.99 -39.53 26.98
N SER A 364 -45.29 -38.59 27.87
CA SER A 364 -45.43 -38.86 29.29
C SER A 364 -46.14 -37.75 30.04
N ASP A 365 -47.00 -38.12 30.98
CA ASP A 365 -47.45 -37.18 31.99
C ASP A 365 -46.28 -36.83 32.92
N PHE A 366 -46.27 -35.58 33.42
CA PHE A 366 -45.29 -35.09 34.38
C PHE A 366 -45.94 -34.24 35.50
N VAL A 367 -45.16 -33.80 36.48
CA VAL A 367 -45.57 -32.79 37.44
C VAL A 367 -44.56 -31.63 37.42
N SER A 368 -45.02 -30.43 37.07
CA SER A 368 -44.22 -29.20 37.05
C SER A 368 -44.15 -28.53 38.43
N GLY A 369 -43.60 -27.34 38.48
CA GLY A 369 -43.49 -26.52 39.68
C GLY A 369 -44.81 -26.18 40.35
N ASN A 370 -44.76 -25.97 41.68
CA ASN A 370 -45.93 -25.77 42.52
C ASN A 370 -46.45 -24.33 42.46
N LEU A 371 -47.59 -24.12 41.79
CA LEU A 371 -48.18 -22.78 41.62
C LEU A 371 -48.55 -22.14 42.96
N SER A 372 -49.14 -22.91 43.90
CA SER A 372 -49.57 -22.34 45.20
C SER A 372 -48.43 -21.82 46.07
N LYS A 373 -47.20 -22.24 45.75
CA LYS A 373 -45.97 -21.82 46.45
C LYS A 373 -45.13 -20.83 45.63
N GLY A 374 -45.57 -20.43 44.44
CA GLY A 374 -44.81 -19.55 43.52
C GLY A 374 -43.54 -20.19 42.95
N HIS A 375 -43.57 -21.55 42.83
CA HIS A 375 -42.46 -22.30 42.26
C HIS A 375 -42.79 -22.71 40.80
N ASP A 376 -43.28 -21.77 40.01
CA ASP A 376 -43.67 -22.02 38.63
C ASP A 376 -42.49 -22.51 37.79
N THR A 377 -42.73 -23.51 36.95
CA THR A 377 -41.77 -23.85 35.90
C THR A 377 -41.77 -22.73 34.88
N PRO A 378 -40.58 -22.13 34.51
CA PRO A 378 -40.54 -21.06 33.55
C PRO A 378 -40.99 -21.49 32.17
N THR A 379 -41.79 -20.65 31.51
CA THR A 379 -42.17 -20.80 30.11
C THR A 379 -41.11 -20.25 29.18
N GLY A 380 -40.98 -20.80 27.96
CA GLY A 380 -40.00 -20.33 26.97
C GLY A 380 -39.33 -21.47 26.23
N ALA A 381 -38.37 -21.12 25.39
CA ALA A 381 -37.50 -22.05 24.68
C ALA A 381 -36.12 -22.10 25.36
N PHE A 382 -35.71 -23.27 25.76
CA PHE A 382 -34.45 -23.51 26.48
C PHE A 382 -33.64 -24.61 25.79
N GLY A 383 -32.34 -24.62 25.98
CA GLY A 383 -31.46 -25.69 25.53
C GLY A 383 -31.09 -26.62 26.70
N LEU A 384 -31.01 -27.91 26.47
CA LEU A 384 -30.44 -28.83 27.44
C LEU A 384 -28.99 -28.42 27.76
N THR A 385 -28.72 -28.07 29.01
CA THR A 385 -27.40 -27.59 29.42
C THR A 385 -26.37 -28.73 29.46
N TYR A 386 -26.73 -29.80 30.13
CA TYR A 386 -25.99 -31.07 30.20
C TYR A 386 -26.94 -32.19 30.66
N LYS A 387 -26.45 -33.42 30.69
CA LYS A 387 -27.14 -34.54 31.33
C LYS A 387 -26.18 -35.33 32.20
N THR A 388 -26.65 -35.81 33.33
CA THR A 388 -25.86 -36.66 34.25
C THR A 388 -26.70 -37.65 34.97
N MET A 389 -26.08 -38.76 35.39
CA MET A 389 -26.73 -39.78 36.22
C MET A 389 -26.32 -39.60 37.69
N ASN A 390 -27.24 -40.08 38.59
CA ASN A 390 -27.01 -40.14 40.03
C ASN A 390 -26.65 -38.76 40.64
N ALA A 391 -27.41 -37.75 40.28
CA ALA A 391 -27.30 -36.42 40.85
C ALA A 391 -28.05 -36.31 42.17
N VAL A 392 -27.61 -35.34 42.99
CA VAL A 392 -28.32 -34.98 44.24
C VAL A 392 -28.76 -33.52 44.09
N LEU A 393 -30.07 -33.32 44.02
CA LEU A 393 -30.68 -31.99 43.94
C LEU A 393 -30.77 -31.39 45.34
N ARG A 394 -30.22 -30.21 45.55
CA ARG A 394 -30.16 -29.51 46.85
C ARG A 394 -30.90 -28.20 46.79
N GLY A 395 -31.69 -27.94 47.81
CA GLY A 395 -32.32 -26.65 48.06
C GLY A 395 -32.22 -26.29 49.54
N PRO A 396 -32.77 -25.13 49.94
CA PRO A 396 -32.68 -24.68 51.36
C PRO A 396 -33.22 -25.70 52.36
N ASP A 397 -34.19 -26.51 51.97
CA ASP A 397 -34.96 -27.41 52.83
C ASP A 397 -35.04 -28.83 52.29
N TYR A 398 -34.30 -29.20 51.26
CA TYR A 398 -34.31 -30.54 50.71
C TYR A 398 -32.96 -31.01 50.14
N GLU A 399 -32.73 -32.29 50.18
CA GLU A 399 -31.68 -33.02 49.50
C GLU A 399 -32.30 -34.29 48.89
N THR A 400 -32.37 -34.32 47.54
CA THR A 400 -33.11 -35.37 46.83
C THR A 400 -32.22 -36.04 45.80
N PRO A 401 -31.91 -37.34 45.94
CA PRO A 401 -31.19 -38.07 44.93
C PRO A 401 -32.12 -38.37 43.73
N VAL A 402 -31.58 -38.21 42.50
CA VAL A 402 -32.25 -38.53 41.26
C VAL A 402 -31.33 -39.36 40.39
N THR A 403 -31.89 -40.28 39.61
CA THR A 403 -31.08 -41.13 38.72
C THR A 403 -30.72 -40.40 37.43
N TYR A 404 -31.65 -39.67 36.84
CA TYR A 404 -31.48 -38.96 35.56
C TYR A 404 -31.71 -37.47 35.76
N TRP A 405 -30.68 -36.68 35.58
CA TRP A 405 -30.71 -35.22 35.72
C TRP A 405 -30.43 -34.52 34.40
N MET A 406 -31.33 -33.68 33.95
CA MET A 406 -31.32 -33.01 32.65
C MET A 406 -31.71 -31.53 32.83
N PRO A 407 -30.77 -30.64 33.30
CA PRO A 407 -31.04 -29.23 33.53
C PRO A 407 -31.15 -28.46 32.24
N PHE A 408 -32.01 -27.42 32.23
CA PHE A 408 -32.22 -26.52 31.08
C PHE A 408 -32.26 -25.03 31.44
N ASN A 409 -32.47 -24.68 32.73
CA ASN A 409 -32.51 -23.31 33.19
C ASN A 409 -31.99 -23.21 34.63
N GLY A 410 -30.68 -22.96 34.83
CA GLY A 410 -30.05 -22.99 36.12
C GLY A 410 -30.26 -24.30 36.83
N ASP A 411 -30.91 -24.26 38.02
CA ASP A 411 -31.23 -25.43 38.83
C ASP A 411 -32.58 -26.08 38.48
N VAL A 412 -33.21 -25.63 37.39
CA VAL A 412 -34.45 -26.23 36.88
C VAL A 412 -34.14 -27.23 35.79
N GLY A 413 -34.65 -28.43 35.88
CA GLY A 413 -34.41 -29.52 34.92
C GLY A 413 -35.48 -30.57 34.92
N MET A 414 -35.37 -31.52 33.99
CA MET A 414 -36.15 -32.75 33.95
C MET A 414 -35.43 -33.83 34.77
N HIS A 415 -36.17 -34.60 35.56
CA HIS A 415 -35.60 -35.73 36.31
C HIS A 415 -36.65 -36.75 36.70
N ASP A 416 -36.22 -37.97 37.05
CA ASP A 416 -37.08 -39.00 37.64
C ASP A 416 -37.55 -38.60 39.03
N ALA A 417 -38.80 -38.97 39.39
CA ALA A 417 -39.40 -38.70 40.67
C ALA A 417 -40.00 -40.00 41.26
N THR A 418 -39.13 -40.86 41.75
CA THR A 418 -39.48 -42.16 42.25
C THR A 418 -40.37 -42.10 43.50
N TRP A 419 -40.46 -40.96 44.19
CA TRP A 419 -41.36 -40.74 45.36
C TRP A 419 -42.80 -40.40 44.96
N ARG A 420 -43.09 -40.30 43.63
CA ARG A 420 -44.42 -40.03 43.10
C ARG A 420 -45.01 -41.27 42.43
N ASN A 421 -46.28 -41.54 42.71
CA ASN A 421 -47.04 -42.61 42.08
C ASN A 421 -48.05 -42.08 41.05
N LYS A 422 -48.26 -40.78 40.99
CA LYS A 422 -49.18 -40.11 40.05
C LYS A 422 -48.51 -38.90 39.39
N PHE A 423 -48.80 -38.75 38.12
CA PHE A 423 -48.31 -37.65 37.30
C PHE A 423 -49.47 -37.04 36.51
N GLY A 424 -49.30 -35.86 35.98
CA GLY A 424 -50.28 -35.16 35.17
C GLY A 424 -51.39 -34.44 35.94
N GLY A 425 -52.38 -33.95 35.22
CA GLY A 425 -53.56 -33.29 35.71
C GLY A 425 -53.31 -32.03 36.54
N SER A 426 -53.97 -31.86 37.68
CA SER A 426 -53.93 -30.68 38.51
C SER A 426 -52.95 -30.76 39.69
N ILE A 427 -52.11 -31.79 39.77
CA ILE A 427 -51.19 -32.02 40.89
C ILE A 427 -50.25 -30.82 41.13
N TYR A 428 -49.76 -30.23 40.08
CA TYR A 428 -48.83 -29.10 40.14
C TYR A 428 -49.40 -27.86 40.83
N LYS A 429 -50.72 -27.72 40.87
CA LYS A 429 -51.36 -26.54 41.49
C LYS A 429 -51.08 -26.43 42.99
N THR A 430 -50.99 -27.56 43.70
CA THR A 430 -50.82 -27.58 45.17
C THR A 430 -49.74 -28.54 45.67
N SER A 431 -49.32 -29.52 44.87
CA SER A 431 -48.33 -30.55 45.22
C SER A 431 -47.26 -30.70 44.11
N GLY A 432 -46.89 -29.58 43.49
CA GLY A 432 -45.85 -29.53 42.46
C GLY A 432 -44.43 -29.64 43.00
N SER A 433 -43.44 -29.50 42.09
CA SER A 433 -42.02 -29.47 42.41
C SER A 433 -41.57 -28.05 42.81
N HIS A 434 -40.29 -27.84 43.00
CA HIS A 434 -39.68 -26.51 43.18
C HIS A 434 -39.32 -25.81 41.84
N GLY A 435 -39.94 -26.21 40.76
CA GLY A 435 -39.72 -25.68 39.39
C GLY A 435 -39.36 -26.76 38.37
N CYS A 436 -38.79 -27.88 38.80
CA CYS A 436 -38.36 -28.96 37.92
C CYS A 436 -39.55 -29.74 37.31
N ILE A 437 -39.31 -30.45 36.24
CA ILE A 437 -40.22 -31.37 35.57
C ILE A 437 -40.00 -32.76 36.14
N ASN A 438 -40.90 -33.18 37.04
CA ASN A 438 -40.89 -34.50 37.67
C ASN A 438 -41.51 -35.54 36.75
N LEU A 439 -40.76 -36.56 36.35
CA LEU A 439 -41.15 -37.59 35.41
C LEU A 439 -41.25 -38.98 36.06
N PRO A 440 -42.08 -39.89 35.55
CA PRO A 440 -41.94 -41.33 35.83
C PRO A 440 -40.53 -41.80 35.47
N ALA A 441 -39.92 -42.67 36.27
CA ALA A 441 -38.55 -43.12 36.07
C ALA A 441 -38.31 -43.75 34.69
N SER A 442 -39.28 -44.48 34.14
CA SER A 442 -39.19 -45.05 32.80
C SER A 442 -39.12 -43.98 31.68
N ALA A 443 -39.93 -42.92 31.82
CA ALA A 443 -39.93 -41.79 30.88
C ALA A 443 -38.64 -41.00 30.99
N ALA A 444 -38.20 -40.64 32.21
CA ALA A 444 -36.94 -39.97 32.44
C ALA A 444 -35.73 -40.73 31.86
N LYS A 445 -35.70 -42.04 32.03
CA LYS A 445 -34.67 -42.91 31.44
C LYS A 445 -34.68 -42.80 29.92
N LYS A 446 -35.81 -42.98 29.28
CA LYS A 446 -35.93 -42.98 27.83
C LYS A 446 -35.58 -41.61 27.22
N ILE A 447 -36.01 -40.52 27.88
CA ILE A 447 -35.64 -39.16 27.49
C ILE A 447 -34.11 -38.97 27.61
N TYR A 448 -33.53 -39.34 28.77
CA TYR A 448 -32.09 -39.21 29.02
C TYR A 448 -31.23 -39.95 27.96
N GLU A 449 -31.66 -41.15 27.55
CA GLU A 449 -30.99 -41.98 26.55
C GLU A 449 -31.12 -41.38 25.13
N THR A 450 -32.12 -40.52 24.87
CA THR A 450 -32.46 -40.02 23.52
C THR A 450 -31.92 -38.64 23.26
N ILE A 451 -31.85 -37.73 24.28
CA ILE A 451 -31.53 -36.34 24.12
C ILE A 451 -30.03 -36.09 24.37
N ASP A 452 -29.47 -35.04 23.71
CA ASP A 452 -28.10 -34.58 23.90
C ASP A 452 -28.04 -33.09 24.26
N LYS A 453 -26.89 -32.64 24.77
CA LYS A 453 -26.64 -31.22 25.09
C LYS A 453 -27.03 -30.33 23.91
N GLY A 454 -27.71 -29.22 24.17
CA GLY A 454 -28.13 -28.26 23.15
C GLY A 454 -29.50 -28.57 22.53
N LEU A 455 -30.09 -29.77 22.77
CA LEU A 455 -31.44 -30.08 22.29
C LEU A 455 -32.43 -29.03 22.83
N SER A 456 -33.33 -28.57 21.96
CA SER A 456 -34.40 -27.63 22.34
C SER A 456 -35.43 -28.26 23.27
N LEU A 457 -35.73 -27.53 24.36
CA LEU A 457 -36.84 -27.81 25.26
C LEU A 457 -37.80 -26.65 25.21
N ILE A 458 -39.00 -26.88 24.71
CA ILE A 458 -40.03 -25.89 24.47
C ILE A 458 -41.13 -26.04 25.54
N HIS A 459 -41.18 -25.05 26.43
CA HIS A 459 -42.17 -25.03 27.51
C HIS A 459 -43.32 -24.09 27.14
N ILE A 460 -44.49 -24.65 27.01
CA ILE A 460 -45.70 -23.91 26.67
C ILE A 460 -46.71 -23.93 27.80
N SER A 461 -47.36 -22.77 27.99
CA SER A 461 -48.65 -22.72 28.69
C SER A 461 -49.69 -22.35 27.65
N GLU A 462 -50.63 -23.22 27.39
CA GLU A 462 -51.77 -22.89 26.53
C GLU A 462 -52.63 -21.83 27.22
N PRO A 463 -53.22 -20.87 26.49
CA PRO A 463 -54.18 -19.96 27.08
C PRO A 463 -55.37 -20.76 27.59
N THR A 464 -55.71 -20.58 28.84
CA THR A 464 -56.95 -21.12 29.42
C THR A 464 -58.13 -20.58 28.63
N ARG A 465 -58.90 -21.48 27.99
CA ARG A 465 -60.15 -21.14 27.31
C ARG A 465 -61.20 -20.66 28.31
#